data_6a756b7fb3f04af41629a64a79dbe8af
#
_entry.id   6a756b7fb3f04af41629a64a79dbe8af
#
_cell.length_a   1.000
_cell.length_b   1.000
_cell.length_c   1.000
_cell.angle_alpha   90.00
_cell.angle_beta   90.00
_cell.angle_gamma   90.00
#
_symmetry.space_group_name_H-M   'P 1'
#
loop_
_entity.id
_entity.type
_entity.pdbx_description
1 polymer ?
#
loop_
_entity_poly.entity_id
_entity_poly.type
_entity_poly.pdbx_seq_one_letter_code
_entity_poly.pdbx_strand_id
1 'polypeptide(L)'
;MRRNGSYGQQILRNLVDENVNVGFVHEDLDHATGTAYVTAAHGKNAIVVVPSANYCLEPKHLENAERFFSTADLVLTQLEIPMNVVEKTYEFSKKYNKKLGIYASPAARISEEILEYASFIVAKSNELSIIFGEESREKILRKYPNKLFVRDDANSTIYHNGSEMKYHRNDPEDMPNKMGMGDAFTSGFSIALCHGNEVDDCVKFGNDVSLKVAQKRGSQTGLPRLSDFAL
;
A
#
# COMPACT_ATOMS: atom_id res chain seq x y z
N MET A 1 7.19 -16.84 -2.20
CA MET A 1 8.66 -16.60 -2.28
C MET A 1 9.35 -17.92 -2.44
N ARG A 2 10.33 -18.09 -3.34
CA ARG A 2 11.01 -19.37 -3.54
C ARG A 2 12.10 -19.59 -2.49
N ARG A 3 12.04 -20.71 -1.75
CA ARG A 3 12.97 -21.03 -0.64
C ARG A 3 14.45 -20.96 -1.01
N ASN A 4 14.82 -21.30 -2.25
CA ASN A 4 16.21 -21.33 -2.74
C ASN A 4 16.54 -20.19 -3.74
N GLY A 5 15.64 -19.24 -3.97
CA GLY A 5 15.88 -18.09 -4.85
C GLY A 5 16.67 -17.01 -4.13
N SER A 6 17.73 -16.48 -4.76
CA SER A 6 18.58 -15.42 -4.18
C SER A 6 17.76 -14.18 -3.76
N TYR A 7 16.78 -13.76 -4.56
CA TYR A 7 15.91 -12.62 -4.27
C TYR A 7 15.00 -12.87 -3.05
N GLY A 8 14.38 -14.08 -2.96
CA GLY A 8 13.53 -14.42 -1.83
C GLY A 8 14.28 -14.41 -0.51
N GLN A 9 15.47 -14.98 -0.49
CA GLN A 9 16.34 -14.99 0.70
C GLN A 9 16.82 -13.57 1.07
N GLN A 10 17.07 -12.71 0.09
CA GLN A 10 17.44 -11.33 0.35
C GLN A 10 16.27 -10.55 0.97
N ILE A 11 15.05 -10.71 0.44
CA ILE A 11 13.86 -10.05 1.00
C ILE A 11 13.60 -10.49 2.43
N LEU A 12 13.70 -11.81 2.71
CA LEU A 12 13.53 -12.32 4.09
C LEU A 12 14.55 -11.71 5.04
N ARG A 13 15.82 -11.67 4.64
CA ARG A 13 16.87 -11.03 5.46
C ARG A 13 16.56 -9.57 5.73
N ASN A 14 16.22 -8.79 4.68
CA ASN A 14 15.88 -7.38 4.85
C ASN A 14 14.71 -7.19 5.84
N LEU A 15 13.67 -8.02 5.75
CA LEU A 15 12.54 -7.95 6.68
C LEU A 15 12.96 -8.26 8.12
N VAL A 16 13.79 -9.29 8.31
CA VAL A 16 14.31 -9.67 9.64
C VAL A 16 15.19 -8.56 10.21
N ASP A 17 16.08 -7.99 9.41
CA ASP A 17 16.98 -6.90 9.80
C ASP A 17 16.21 -5.64 10.24
N GLU A 18 15.01 -5.44 9.68
CA GLU A 18 14.08 -4.37 10.09
C GLU A 18 13.07 -4.82 11.17
N ASN A 19 13.31 -5.93 11.85
CA ASN A 19 12.46 -6.49 12.93
C ASN A 19 11.02 -6.82 12.49
N VAL A 20 10.79 -7.10 11.21
CA VAL A 20 9.49 -7.57 10.72
C VAL A 20 9.36 -9.08 10.95
N ASN A 21 8.26 -9.50 11.56
CA ASN A 21 7.99 -10.92 11.77
C ASN A 21 7.71 -11.61 10.42
N VAL A 22 8.57 -12.54 10.03
CA VAL A 22 8.48 -13.30 8.78
C VAL A 22 7.90 -14.70 8.95
N GLY A 23 7.41 -15.06 10.13
CA GLY A 23 6.92 -16.41 10.45
C GLY A 23 5.74 -16.87 9.59
N PHE A 24 5.05 -15.95 8.92
CA PHE A 24 3.92 -16.22 8.03
C PHE A 24 4.20 -15.85 6.58
N VAL A 25 5.44 -15.59 6.24
CA VAL A 25 5.82 -15.47 4.83
C VAL A 25 5.72 -16.86 4.19
N HIS A 26 4.77 -16.99 3.25
CA HIS A 26 4.62 -18.24 2.51
C HIS A 26 5.76 -18.41 1.51
N GLU A 27 6.43 -19.56 1.59
CA GLU A 27 7.49 -19.94 0.65
C GLU A 27 6.93 -20.92 -0.39
N ASP A 28 6.89 -20.49 -1.65
CA ASP A 28 6.54 -21.35 -2.78
C ASP A 28 7.81 -22.05 -3.29
N LEU A 29 7.73 -23.39 -3.48
CA LEU A 29 8.88 -24.20 -3.90
C LEU A 29 9.01 -24.28 -5.42
N ASP A 30 7.92 -24.07 -6.14
CA ASP A 30 7.81 -24.30 -7.58
C ASP A 30 7.97 -23.01 -8.39
N HIS A 31 7.63 -21.84 -7.79
CA HIS A 31 7.66 -20.56 -8.48
C HIS A 31 8.76 -19.64 -7.96
N ALA A 32 9.34 -18.86 -8.87
CA ALA A 32 10.31 -17.85 -8.51
C ALA A 32 9.64 -16.70 -7.71
N THR A 33 10.43 -15.93 -6.98
CA THR A 33 9.98 -14.68 -6.37
C THR A 33 9.47 -13.71 -7.44
N GLY A 34 8.35 -13.02 -7.20
CA GLY A 34 7.83 -11.99 -8.07
C GLY A 34 8.88 -10.91 -8.34
N THR A 35 8.93 -10.40 -9.57
CA THR A 35 9.97 -9.47 -10.01
C THR A 35 9.37 -8.39 -10.89
N ALA A 36 9.78 -7.14 -10.66
CA ALA A 36 9.46 -6.02 -11.53
C ALA A 36 10.74 -5.56 -12.27
N TYR A 37 10.67 -5.50 -13.60
CA TYR A 37 11.75 -4.98 -14.45
C TYR A 37 11.40 -3.54 -14.82
N VAL A 38 12.21 -2.60 -14.37
CA VAL A 38 12.04 -1.17 -14.65
C VAL A 38 13.06 -0.75 -15.70
N THR A 39 12.56 -0.31 -16.84
CA THR A 39 13.37 0.27 -17.91
C THR A 39 13.14 1.78 -17.95
N ALA A 40 14.19 2.56 -17.74
CA ALA A 40 14.15 4.01 -17.83
C ALA A 40 14.83 4.47 -19.12
N ALA A 41 14.12 5.17 -19.99
CA ALA A 41 14.64 5.76 -21.22
C ALA A 41 13.95 7.10 -21.51
N HIS A 42 14.75 8.10 -21.87
CA HIS A 42 14.23 9.43 -22.29
C HIS A 42 13.23 10.06 -21.30
N GLY A 43 13.47 9.92 -19.98
CA GLY A 43 12.58 10.46 -18.94
C GLY A 43 11.25 9.70 -18.77
N LYS A 44 11.08 8.56 -19.45
CA LYS A 44 9.92 7.67 -19.28
C LYS A 44 10.35 6.35 -18.66
N ASN A 45 9.50 5.79 -17.80
CA ASN A 45 9.67 4.47 -17.23
C ASN A 45 8.67 3.49 -17.84
N ALA A 46 9.16 2.33 -18.25
CA ALA A 46 8.34 1.17 -18.56
C ALA A 46 8.58 0.11 -17.48
N ILE A 47 7.51 -0.48 -16.97
CA ILE A 47 7.58 -1.49 -15.91
C ILE A 47 6.93 -2.76 -16.41
N VAL A 48 7.67 -3.87 -16.36
CA VAL A 48 7.16 -5.21 -16.64
C VAL A 48 7.16 -5.98 -15.33
N VAL A 49 5.97 -6.36 -14.87
CA VAL A 49 5.79 -7.14 -13.63
C VAL A 49 5.61 -8.61 -13.99
N VAL A 50 6.39 -9.47 -13.35
CA VAL A 50 6.24 -10.93 -13.38
C VAL A 50 5.80 -11.37 -11.97
N PRO A 51 4.51 -11.60 -11.70
CA PRO A 51 3.99 -11.84 -10.37
C PRO A 51 4.51 -13.14 -9.73
N SER A 52 4.64 -14.20 -10.53
CA SER A 52 5.20 -15.49 -10.13
C SER A 52 4.62 -15.96 -8.78
N ALA A 53 5.44 -16.20 -7.73
CA ALA A 53 4.98 -16.69 -6.42
C ALA A 53 3.93 -15.80 -5.75
N ASN A 54 3.83 -14.50 -6.10
CA ASN A 54 2.81 -13.63 -5.51
C ASN A 54 1.38 -14.12 -5.86
N TYR A 55 1.18 -14.63 -7.08
CA TYR A 55 -0.13 -15.15 -7.49
C TYR A 55 -0.38 -16.61 -7.06
N CYS A 56 0.58 -17.27 -6.41
CA CYS A 56 0.42 -18.57 -5.80
C CYS A 56 -0.08 -18.51 -4.36
N LEU A 57 -0.29 -17.30 -3.82
CA LEU A 57 -0.90 -17.13 -2.51
C LEU A 57 -2.38 -17.54 -2.57
N GLU A 58 -2.82 -18.29 -1.57
CA GLU A 58 -4.18 -18.80 -1.46
C GLU A 58 -4.79 -18.42 -0.11
N PRO A 59 -6.13 -18.34 0.02
CA PRO A 59 -6.81 -18.03 1.29
C PRO A 59 -6.39 -18.93 2.46
N LYS A 60 -6.11 -20.21 2.22
CA LYS A 60 -5.62 -21.15 3.25
C LYS A 60 -4.33 -20.72 3.94
N HIS A 61 -3.48 -19.93 3.25
CA HIS A 61 -2.22 -19.42 3.84
C HIS A 61 -2.50 -18.37 4.91
N LEU A 62 -3.61 -17.61 4.79
CA LEU A 62 -4.03 -16.67 5.81
C LEU A 62 -4.61 -17.36 7.04
N GLU A 63 -5.22 -18.54 6.87
CA GLU A 63 -5.80 -19.32 7.98
C GLU A 63 -4.74 -19.65 9.04
N ASN A 64 -3.51 -19.94 8.60
CA ASN A 64 -2.39 -20.18 9.52
C ASN A 64 -2.01 -18.94 10.34
N ALA A 65 -2.28 -17.74 9.82
CA ALA A 65 -2.00 -16.46 10.45
C ALA A 65 -3.23 -15.85 11.16
N GLU A 66 -4.39 -16.52 11.12
CA GLU A 66 -5.66 -15.95 11.56
C GLU A 66 -5.62 -15.37 12.97
N ARG A 67 -4.93 -16.04 13.91
CA ARG A 67 -4.80 -15.56 15.30
C ARG A 67 -4.21 -14.16 15.41
N PHE A 68 -3.37 -13.72 14.46
CA PHE A 68 -2.74 -12.41 14.50
C PHE A 68 -3.69 -11.29 14.09
N PHE A 69 -4.73 -11.61 13.34
CA PHE A 69 -5.78 -10.63 13.09
C PHE A 69 -6.44 -10.15 14.38
N SER A 70 -6.59 -11.02 15.38
CA SER A 70 -7.17 -10.62 16.66
C SER A 70 -6.32 -9.66 17.49
N THR A 71 -5.01 -9.61 17.26
CA THR A 71 -4.06 -8.77 18.00
C THR A 71 -3.53 -7.57 17.21
N ALA A 72 -3.79 -7.51 15.90
CA ALA A 72 -3.37 -6.40 15.06
C ALA A 72 -4.15 -5.12 15.38
N ASP A 73 -3.51 -3.97 15.31
CA ASP A 73 -4.16 -2.65 15.37
C ASP A 73 -4.77 -2.29 14.02
N LEU A 74 -4.11 -2.73 12.95
CA LEU A 74 -4.48 -2.49 11.56
C LEU A 74 -4.03 -3.66 10.69
N VAL A 75 -4.84 -4.03 9.72
CA VAL A 75 -4.50 -4.95 8.63
C VAL A 75 -4.27 -4.15 7.37
N LEU A 76 -3.15 -4.37 6.69
CA LEU A 76 -2.84 -3.75 5.42
C LEU A 76 -2.81 -4.78 4.31
N THR A 77 -3.37 -4.42 3.16
CA THR A 77 -3.26 -5.20 1.93
C THR A 77 -3.02 -4.29 0.72
N GLN A 78 -2.45 -4.86 -0.30
CA GLN A 78 -2.34 -4.28 -1.63
C GLN A 78 -2.83 -5.28 -2.67
N LEU A 79 -2.75 -4.97 -3.97
CA LEU A 79 -3.41 -5.77 -5.01
C LEU A 79 -2.44 -6.56 -5.91
N GLU A 80 -1.19 -6.77 -5.48
CA GLU A 80 -0.24 -7.68 -6.15
C GLU A 80 -0.42 -9.15 -5.76
N ILE A 81 -1.56 -9.50 -5.21
CA ILE A 81 -1.94 -10.83 -4.78
C ILE A 81 -3.31 -11.20 -5.36
N PRO A 82 -3.70 -12.48 -5.41
CA PRO A 82 -5.02 -12.88 -5.90
C PRO A 82 -6.16 -12.23 -5.12
N MET A 83 -7.23 -11.82 -5.82
CA MET A 83 -8.35 -11.12 -5.21
C MET A 83 -9.06 -11.95 -4.12
N ASN A 84 -9.16 -13.25 -4.26
CA ASN A 84 -9.72 -14.14 -3.24
C ASN A 84 -8.93 -14.11 -1.91
N VAL A 85 -7.64 -13.74 -1.96
CA VAL A 85 -6.81 -13.52 -0.75
C VAL A 85 -7.14 -12.16 -0.12
N VAL A 86 -7.38 -11.14 -0.95
CA VAL A 86 -7.86 -9.83 -0.48
C VAL A 86 -9.24 -9.97 0.17
N GLU A 87 -10.14 -10.73 -0.44
CA GLU A 87 -11.46 -11.06 0.11
C GLU A 87 -11.33 -11.77 1.47
N LYS A 88 -10.43 -12.75 1.57
CA LYS A 88 -10.16 -13.45 2.84
C LYS A 88 -9.57 -12.53 3.91
N THR A 89 -8.71 -11.59 3.50
CA THR A 89 -8.17 -10.56 4.39
C THR A 89 -9.29 -9.67 4.95
N TYR A 90 -10.24 -9.28 4.11
CA TYR A 90 -11.44 -8.55 4.52
C TYR A 90 -12.30 -9.39 5.50
N GLU A 91 -12.60 -10.66 5.17
CA GLU A 91 -13.38 -11.54 6.03
C GLU A 91 -12.81 -11.61 7.46
N PHE A 92 -11.49 -11.82 7.58
CA PHE A 92 -10.82 -11.89 8.86
C PHE A 92 -10.77 -10.52 9.57
N SER A 93 -10.55 -9.43 8.84
CA SER A 93 -10.62 -8.09 9.40
C SER A 93 -11.99 -7.80 9.99
N LYS A 94 -13.06 -8.17 9.28
CA LYS A 94 -14.46 -8.05 9.74
C LYS A 94 -14.74 -8.95 10.94
N LYS A 95 -14.32 -10.22 10.88
CA LYS A 95 -14.49 -11.20 11.97
C LYS A 95 -13.90 -10.72 13.29
N TYR A 96 -12.73 -10.09 13.24
CA TYR A 96 -11.99 -9.61 14.40
C TYR A 96 -12.16 -8.11 14.67
N ASN A 97 -13.07 -7.45 13.94
CA ASN A 97 -13.34 -6.01 14.05
C ASN A 97 -12.07 -5.16 13.95
N LYS A 98 -11.25 -5.41 12.92
CA LYS A 98 -9.99 -4.72 12.70
C LYS A 98 -10.08 -3.67 11.61
N LYS A 99 -9.36 -2.58 11.77
CA LYS A 99 -9.17 -1.60 10.70
C LYS A 99 -8.54 -2.31 9.51
N LEU A 100 -9.02 -2.01 8.29
CA LEU A 100 -8.45 -2.50 7.04
C LEU A 100 -8.00 -1.33 6.18
N GLY A 101 -6.71 -1.24 5.89
CA GLY A 101 -6.15 -0.32 4.92
C GLY A 101 -5.87 -1.02 3.61
N ILE A 102 -6.19 -0.38 2.50
CA ILE A 102 -5.96 -0.92 1.16
C ILE A 102 -5.10 0.06 0.35
N TYR A 103 -3.94 -0.39 -0.09
CA TYR A 103 -3.23 0.30 -1.18
C TYR A 103 -3.65 -0.34 -2.50
N ALA A 104 -4.58 0.30 -3.20
CA ALA A 104 -5.21 -0.24 -4.40
C ALA A 104 -4.32 -0.09 -5.65
N SER A 105 -3.10 -0.61 -5.58
CA SER A 105 -2.11 -0.61 -6.66
C SER A 105 -1.37 -1.97 -6.70
N PRO A 106 -1.18 -2.58 -7.91
CA PRO A 106 -1.81 -2.19 -9.16
C PRO A 106 -3.33 -2.24 -9.08
N ALA A 107 -4.00 -1.39 -9.85
CA ALA A 107 -5.46 -1.31 -9.77
C ALA A 107 -6.15 -2.60 -10.20
N ALA A 108 -7.13 -3.01 -9.42
CA ALA A 108 -8.04 -4.10 -9.73
C ALA A 108 -9.44 -3.73 -9.21
N ARG A 109 -10.47 -4.37 -9.74
CA ARG A 109 -11.84 -4.16 -9.28
C ARG A 109 -12.00 -4.76 -7.88
N ILE A 110 -12.44 -3.93 -6.95
CA ILE A 110 -12.72 -4.32 -5.56
C ILE A 110 -14.25 -4.29 -5.37
N SER A 111 -14.80 -5.24 -4.63
CA SER A 111 -16.23 -5.25 -4.31
C SER A 111 -16.61 -4.04 -3.45
N GLU A 112 -17.85 -3.55 -3.64
CA GLU A 112 -18.35 -2.41 -2.88
C GLU A 112 -18.34 -2.68 -1.36
N GLU A 113 -18.62 -3.91 -0.96
CA GLU A 113 -18.59 -4.33 0.44
C GLU A 113 -17.21 -4.14 1.08
N ILE A 114 -16.13 -4.48 0.37
CA ILE A 114 -14.75 -4.28 0.83
C ILE A 114 -14.41 -2.78 0.87
N LEU A 115 -14.80 -2.02 -0.16
CA LEU A 115 -14.58 -0.57 -0.21
C LEU A 115 -15.30 0.16 0.94
N GLU A 116 -16.51 -0.26 1.27
CA GLU A 116 -17.28 0.31 2.37
C GLU A 116 -16.69 -0.05 3.73
N TYR A 117 -16.21 -1.27 3.92
CA TYR A 117 -15.59 -1.72 5.17
C TYR A 117 -14.21 -1.09 5.39
N ALA A 118 -13.41 -0.90 4.35
CA ALA A 118 -12.06 -0.36 4.47
C ALA A 118 -12.02 0.91 5.31
N SER A 119 -11.09 0.99 6.24
CA SER A 119 -10.87 2.19 7.06
C SER A 119 -10.24 3.30 6.22
N PHE A 120 -9.40 2.94 5.28
CA PHE A 120 -8.87 3.84 4.26
C PHE A 120 -8.43 3.09 3.00
N ILE A 121 -8.41 3.81 1.89
CA ILE A 121 -8.00 3.34 0.57
C ILE A 121 -7.04 4.38 -0.03
N VAL A 122 -5.88 3.93 -0.45
CA VAL A 122 -4.94 4.75 -1.21
C VAL A 122 -4.95 4.28 -2.65
N ALA A 123 -5.15 5.17 -3.61
CA ALA A 123 -5.18 4.85 -5.03
C ALA A 123 -4.43 5.89 -5.86
N LYS A 124 -3.97 5.51 -7.06
CA LYS A 124 -3.41 6.46 -8.03
C LYS A 124 -4.52 7.06 -8.89
N SER A 125 -4.35 8.33 -9.25
CA SER A 125 -5.36 9.08 -10.01
C SER A 125 -5.73 8.44 -11.36
N ASN A 126 -4.75 7.86 -12.04
CA ASN A 126 -4.92 7.18 -13.32
C ASN A 126 -5.48 5.74 -13.20
N GLU A 127 -5.65 5.23 -11.99
CA GLU A 127 -6.14 3.88 -11.72
C GLU A 127 -7.61 3.86 -11.23
N LEU A 128 -8.21 5.02 -10.97
CA LEU A 128 -9.55 5.13 -10.37
C LEU A 128 -10.65 4.46 -11.19
N SER A 129 -10.61 4.57 -12.51
CA SER A 129 -11.64 3.96 -13.38
C SER A 129 -11.65 2.44 -13.31
N ILE A 130 -10.50 1.82 -13.07
CA ILE A 130 -10.40 0.36 -12.91
C ILE A 130 -11.04 -0.07 -11.59
N ILE A 131 -10.83 0.70 -10.52
CA ILE A 131 -11.30 0.36 -9.16
C ILE A 131 -12.80 0.67 -9.01
N PHE A 132 -13.22 1.87 -9.46
CA PHE A 132 -14.54 2.45 -9.18
C PHE A 132 -15.47 2.55 -10.42
N GLY A 133 -14.97 2.21 -11.61
CA GLY A 133 -15.71 2.41 -12.88
C GLY A 133 -15.57 3.83 -13.44
N GLU A 134 -16.36 4.15 -14.45
CA GLU A 134 -16.28 5.40 -15.26
C GLU A 134 -16.89 6.63 -14.54
N GLU A 135 -16.77 6.73 -13.23
CA GLU A 135 -17.22 7.91 -12.50
C GLU A 135 -16.14 8.99 -12.44
N SER A 136 -16.55 10.26 -12.34
CA SER A 136 -15.58 11.33 -12.15
C SER A 136 -14.86 11.21 -10.80
N ARG A 137 -13.57 11.56 -10.77
CA ARG A 137 -12.76 11.55 -9.55
C ARG A 137 -13.44 12.31 -8.39
N GLU A 138 -14.04 13.46 -8.69
CA GLU A 138 -14.70 14.27 -7.68
C GLU A 138 -15.91 13.54 -7.07
N LYS A 139 -16.72 12.86 -7.90
CA LYS A 139 -17.87 12.09 -7.42
C LYS A 139 -17.44 10.92 -6.55
N ILE A 140 -16.38 10.20 -6.96
CA ILE A 140 -15.83 9.08 -6.20
C ILE A 140 -15.30 9.57 -4.84
N LEU A 141 -14.54 10.67 -4.79
CA LEU A 141 -14.01 11.22 -3.55
C LEU A 141 -15.10 11.67 -2.59
N ARG A 142 -16.21 12.25 -3.11
CA ARG A 142 -17.38 12.60 -2.30
C ARG A 142 -18.13 11.38 -1.74
N LYS A 143 -18.09 10.24 -2.45
CA LYS A 143 -18.69 8.97 -1.99
C LYS A 143 -17.92 8.35 -0.82
N TYR A 144 -16.60 8.56 -0.76
CA TYR A 144 -15.73 7.99 0.26
C TYR A 144 -14.95 9.06 1.05
N PRO A 145 -15.66 9.96 1.78
CA PRO A 145 -15.01 11.04 2.53
C PRO A 145 -14.17 10.48 3.69
N ASN A 146 -13.03 11.08 3.95
CA ASN A 146 -12.05 10.65 4.96
C ASN A 146 -11.57 9.20 4.81
N LYS A 147 -11.81 8.59 3.65
CA LYS A 147 -11.51 7.19 3.38
C LYS A 147 -10.67 6.99 2.12
N LEU A 148 -10.98 7.68 1.03
CA LEU A 148 -10.24 7.58 -0.22
C LEU A 148 -9.21 8.70 -0.35
N PHE A 149 -7.96 8.32 -0.49
CA PHE A 149 -6.81 9.20 -0.68
C PHE A 149 -6.22 8.94 -2.06
N VAL A 150 -6.38 9.89 -2.97
CA VAL A 150 -5.93 9.76 -4.36
C VAL A 150 -4.59 10.46 -4.53
N ARG A 151 -3.60 9.71 -5.00
CA ARG A 151 -2.28 10.22 -5.32
C ARG A 151 -2.17 10.53 -6.80
N ASP A 152 -1.75 11.74 -7.14
CA ASP A 152 -1.53 12.16 -8.52
C ASP A 152 -0.08 11.87 -9.00
N ASP A 153 0.23 12.25 -10.24
CA ASP A 153 1.55 12.03 -10.84
C ASP A 153 2.69 12.84 -10.14
N ALA A 154 2.33 13.93 -9.46
CA ALA A 154 3.23 14.69 -8.60
C ALA A 154 3.30 14.12 -7.17
N ASN A 155 2.65 12.95 -6.93
CA ASN A 155 2.49 12.36 -5.61
C ASN A 155 1.85 13.28 -4.56
N SER A 156 1.11 14.30 -5.00
CA SER A 156 0.22 15.06 -4.13
C SER A 156 -0.97 14.20 -3.73
N THR A 157 -1.54 14.46 -2.57
CA THR A 157 -2.69 13.71 -2.07
C THR A 157 -3.95 14.56 -2.17
N ILE A 158 -5.01 13.98 -2.75
CA ILE A 158 -6.32 14.60 -2.91
C ILE A 158 -7.33 13.71 -2.20
N TYR A 159 -8.18 14.30 -1.37
CA TYR A 159 -9.25 13.58 -0.66
C TYR A 159 -10.41 14.53 -0.33
N HIS A 160 -11.56 13.98 0.06
CA HIS A 160 -12.70 14.74 0.56
C HIS A 160 -12.79 14.52 2.09
N ASN A 161 -12.85 15.60 2.87
CA ASN A 161 -12.86 15.49 4.34
C ASN A 161 -14.27 15.43 4.96
N GLY A 162 -15.30 15.21 4.12
CA GLY A 162 -16.70 15.25 4.53
C GLY A 162 -17.38 16.57 4.20
N SER A 163 -16.64 17.69 4.17
CA SER A 163 -17.16 19.02 3.85
C SER A 163 -16.65 19.56 2.53
N GLU A 164 -15.36 19.40 2.26
CA GLU A 164 -14.69 19.97 1.09
C GLU A 164 -13.57 19.05 0.56
N MET A 165 -13.11 19.36 -0.66
CA MET A 165 -11.93 18.72 -1.25
C MET A 165 -10.67 19.30 -0.61
N LYS A 166 -9.81 18.42 -0.12
CA LYS A 166 -8.49 18.73 0.42
C LYS A 166 -7.39 18.34 -0.55
N TYR A 167 -6.35 19.16 -0.57
CA TYR A 167 -5.17 18.97 -1.41
C TYR A 167 -3.92 19.15 -0.58
N HIS A 168 -3.16 18.07 -0.43
CA HIS A 168 -1.82 18.15 0.12
C HIS A 168 -0.82 18.05 -1.04
N ARG A 169 -0.22 19.19 -1.42
CA ARG A 169 0.70 19.29 -2.55
C ARG A 169 2.13 19.01 -2.13
N ASN A 170 2.85 18.24 -2.95
CA ASN A 170 4.29 18.08 -2.84
C ASN A 170 4.99 18.98 -3.87
N ASP A 171 6.21 19.42 -3.57
CA ASP A 171 7.04 20.11 -4.54
C ASP A 171 7.72 19.07 -5.45
N PRO A 172 7.52 19.13 -6.78
CA PRO A 172 8.15 18.21 -7.73
C PRO A 172 9.68 18.24 -7.73
N GLU A 173 10.30 19.37 -7.36
CA GLU A 173 11.77 19.51 -7.32
C GLU A 173 12.38 18.64 -6.21
N ASP A 174 11.64 18.33 -5.19
CA ASP A 174 12.09 17.49 -4.06
C ASP A 174 11.98 15.98 -4.33
N MET A 175 11.59 15.56 -5.55
CA MET A 175 11.29 14.16 -5.86
C MET A 175 12.14 13.59 -7.01
N PRO A 176 13.45 13.40 -6.82
CA PRO A 176 14.31 12.79 -7.83
C PRO A 176 14.00 11.31 -8.09
N ASN A 177 13.28 10.66 -7.19
CA ASN A 177 12.87 9.27 -7.29
C ASN A 177 11.41 9.09 -6.85
N LYS A 178 10.60 8.42 -7.68
CA LYS A 178 9.18 8.17 -7.38
C LYS A 178 8.88 6.72 -6.96
N MET A 179 9.90 5.85 -6.90
CA MET A 179 9.70 4.46 -6.53
C MET A 179 9.48 4.32 -5.01
N GLY A 180 8.46 3.57 -4.60
CA GLY A 180 8.15 3.32 -3.20
C GLY A 180 7.41 4.46 -2.49
N MET A 181 7.14 5.59 -3.16
CA MET A 181 6.44 6.72 -2.53
C MET A 181 5.01 6.39 -2.11
N GLY A 182 4.30 5.55 -2.87
CA GLY A 182 2.94 5.11 -2.53
C GLY A 182 2.94 4.20 -1.31
N ASP A 183 3.88 3.26 -1.25
CA ASP A 183 4.06 2.36 -0.10
C ASP A 183 4.43 3.15 1.16
N ALA A 184 5.35 4.11 1.02
CA ALA A 184 5.80 4.99 2.10
C ALA A 184 4.66 5.87 2.63
N PHE A 185 3.85 6.47 1.73
CA PHE A 185 2.65 7.20 2.13
C PHE A 185 1.68 6.32 2.91
N THR A 186 1.37 5.14 2.36
CA THR A 186 0.43 4.20 2.98
C THR A 186 0.91 3.77 4.36
N SER A 187 2.20 3.49 4.50
CA SER A 187 2.80 3.10 5.79
C SER A 187 2.77 4.25 6.80
N GLY A 188 3.18 5.47 6.40
CA GLY A 188 3.15 6.64 7.26
C GLY A 188 1.72 6.98 7.72
N PHE A 189 0.77 7.02 6.78
CA PHE A 189 -0.66 7.20 7.08
C PHE A 189 -1.15 6.19 8.10
N SER A 190 -0.80 4.91 7.91
CA SER A 190 -1.19 3.80 8.78
C SER A 190 -0.68 3.98 10.21
N ILE A 191 0.58 4.35 10.35
CA ILE A 191 1.21 4.58 11.65
C ILE A 191 0.49 5.72 12.38
N ALA A 192 0.31 6.87 11.72
CA ALA A 192 -0.39 8.01 12.30
C ALA A 192 -1.83 7.66 12.71
N LEU A 193 -2.54 6.89 11.86
CA LEU A 193 -3.90 6.42 12.17
C LEU A 193 -3.94 5.48 13.39
N CYS A 194 -2.95 4.61 13.56
CA CYS A 194 -2.85 3.72 14.73
C CYS A 194 -2.51 4.49 16.01
N HIS A 195 -1.80 5.62 15.89
CA HIS A 195 -1.56 6.54 17.02
C HIS A 195 -2.75 7.44 17.35
N GLY A 196 -3.87 7.33 16.63
CA GLY A 196 -5.10 8.07 16.91
C GLY A 196 -5.11 9.50 16.40
N ASN A 197 -4.23 9.83 15.43
CA ASN A 197 -4.23 11.16 14.82
C ASN A 197 -5.46 11.38 13.93
N GLU A 198 -5.83 12.64 13.75
CA GLU A 198 -6.87 13.05 12.80
C GLU A 198 -6.44 12.77 11.36
N VAL A 199 -7.41 12.62 10.45
CA VAL A 199 -7.16 12.25 9.05
C VAL A 199 -6.20 13.23 8.35
N ASP A 200 -6.37 14.53 8.59
CA ASP A 200 -5.51 15.56 7.98
C ASP A 200 -4.04 15.40 8.41
N ASP A 201 -3.80 15.05 9.68
CA ASP A 201 -2.46 14.78 10.21
C ASP A 201 -1.90 13.45 9.67
N CYS A 202 -2.74 12.43 9.53
CA CYS A 202 -2.36 11.17 8.89
C CYS A 202 -1.90 11.39 7.44
N VAL A 203 -2.62 12.22 6.68
CA VAL A 203 -2.26 12.58 5.30
C VAL A 203 -0.94 13.34 5.27
N LYS A 204 -0.76 14.33 6.14
CA LYS A 204 0.47 15.10 6.25
C LYS A 204 1.66 14.18 6.55
N PHE A 205 1.55 13.38 7.59
CA PHE A 205 2.62 12.46 7.97
C PHE A 205 2.94 11.44 6.88
N GLY A 206 1.92 10.86 6.21
CA GLY A 206 2.12 9.99 5.06
C GLY A 206 2.87 10.66 3.91
N ASN A 207 2.57 11.93 3.61
CA ASN A 207 3.31 12.70 2.60
C ASN A 207 4.75 12.99 3.03
N ASP A 208 4.99 13.34 4.29
CA ASP A 208 6.34 13.59 4.81
C ASP A 208 7.23 12.33 4.71
N VAL A 209 6.70 11.16 5.07
CA VAL A 209 7.39 9.86 4.90
C VAL A 209 7.66 9.59 3.41
N SER A 210 6.67 9.82 2.56
CA SER A 210 6.78 9.65 1.10
C SER A 210 7.89 10.53 0.49
N LEU A 211 7.97 11.79 0.89
CA LEU A 211 9.00 12.74 0.43
C LEU A 211 10.41 12.31 0.84
N LYS A 212 10.59 11.79 2.06
CA LYS A 212 11.92 11.27 2.48
C LYS A 212 12.38 10.12 1.61
N VAL A 213 11.49 9.23 1.20
CA VAL A 213 11.82 8.14 0.27
C VAL A 213 12.20 8.70 -1.10
N ALA A 214 11.51 9.74 -1.57
CA ALA A 214 11.79 10.36 -2.87
C ALA A 214 13.18 11.00 -2.98
N GLN A 215 13.78 11.40 -1.88
CA GLN A 215 15.10 12.05 -1.85
C GLN A 215 16.27 11.09 -2.15
N LYS A 216 16.06 9.78 -2.10
CA LYS A 216 17.11 8.78 -2.35
C LYS A 216 16.73 7.85 -3.50
N ARG A 217 17.72 7.36 -4.23
CA ARG A 217 17.49 6.37 -5.29
C ARG A 217 17.16 5.01 -4.69
N GLY A 218 16.18 4.31 -5.27
CA GLY A 218 15.70 3.02 -4.82
C GLY A 218 14.38 3.14 -4.04
N SER A 219 13.70 2.03 -3.83
CA SER A 219 12.39 1.99 -3.16
C SER A 219 12.48 1.88 -1.63
N GLN A 220 13.62 1.47 -1.10
CA GLN A 220 13.80 1.19 0.34
C GLN A 220 14.93 2.00 0.99
N THR A 221 15.93 2.42 0.21
CA THR A 221 17.12 3.14 0.73
C THR A 221 16.79 4.49 1.37
N GLY A 222 15.66 5.09 1.03
CA GLY A 222 15.17 6.34 1.59
C GLY A 222 14.18 6.19 2.72
N LEU A 223 13.79 4.97 3.11
CA LEU A 223 12.84 4.74 4.18
C LEU A 223 13.37 5.34 5.50
N PRO A 224 12.61 6.26 6.12
CA PRO A 224 12.98 6.84 7.41
C PRO A 224 12.65 5.88 8.54
N ARG A 225 13.25 6.09 9.69
CA ARG A 225 12.82 5.50 10.96
C ARG A 225 11.83 6.42 11.66
N LEU A 226 11.00 5.85 12.52
CA LEU A 226 10.04 6.66 13.29
C LEU A 226 10.74 7.73 14.14
N SER A 227 11.94 7.43 14.64
CA SER A 227 12.80 8.38 15.36
C SER A 227 13.27 9.58 14.55
N ASP A 228 13.14 9.54 13.22
CA ASP A 228 13.51 10.67 12.33
C ASP A 228 12.42 11.74 12.26
N PHE A 229 11.29 11.51 12.93
CA PHE A 229 10.16 12.42 13.04
C PHE A 229 9.94 12.80 14.50
N ALA A 230 9.61 14.09 14.74
CA ALA A 230 9.04 14.54 16.00
C ALA A 230 7.55 14.16 16.00
N LEU A 231 7.20 13.04 16.60
CA LEU A 231 5.82 12.62 16.87
C LEU A 231 5.39 13.06 18.25
#